data_e8b126b455972399ae1f0c88c5e9e284
#
_entry.id   e8b126b455972399ae1f0c88c5e9e284
#
_cell.length_a   1.000
_cell.length_b   1.000
_cell.length_c   1.000
_cell.angle_alpha   90.00
_cell.angle_beta   90.00
_cell.angle_gamma   90.00
#
_symmetry.space_group_name_H-M   'P 1'
#
loop_
_entity.id
_entity.type
_entity.pdbx_description
1 polymer ?
#
loop_
_entity_poly.entity_id
_entity_poly.type
_entity_poly.pdbx_seq_one_letter_code
_entity_poly.pdbx_strand_id
1 'polypeptide(L)'
;RLPVRRHERLRLRIVNAANARLFTLGLQGLDGWLMAYDGMPVTSPEPVPETFTLGPGQRVDLFVDVIAEDGVEALLGRIDRSKGYVQAIFPVSGSSSANRRLVPAPLPPNRAPDMTDLAEAATLRLEMSGGAMGSMREAIWNGYSRKAGELMENGQFWAFNGLVGMTETPL
;
A
#
# COMPACT_ATOMS: atom_id res chain seq x y z
N ARG A 1 3.16 -20.65 -5.44
CA ARG A 1 1.89 -21.40 -5.51
C ARG A 1 1.50 -21.86 -4.11
N LEU A 2 0.24 -21.67 -3.72
CA LEU A 2 -0.34 -22.09 -2.44
C LEU A 2 -1.61 -22.90 -2.75
N PRO A 3 -1.64 -24.22 -2.55
CA PRO A 3 -2.84 -25.02 -2.74
C PRO A 3 -3.93 -24.62 -1.75
N VAL A 4 -5.16 -24.54 -2.22
CA VAL A 4 -6.34 -24.12 -1.45
C VAL A 4 -7.55 -25.00 -1.80
N ARG A 5 -8.61 -24.87 -1.02
CA ARG A 5 -9.88 -25.53 -1.26
C ARG A 5 -10.98 -24.51 -1.58
N ARG A 6 -11.93 -24.88 -2.41
CA ARG A 6 -13.12 -24.08 -2.63
C ARG A 6 -13.80 -23.73 -1.30
N HIS A 7 -14.27 -22.51 -1.15
CA HIS A 7 -14.88 -21.94 0.05
C HIS A 7 -13.93 -21.83 1.26
N GLU A 8 -12.65 -22.07 1.07
CA GLU A 8 -11.66 -21.75 2.09
C GLU A 8 -11.50 -20.24 2.20
N ARG A 9 -11.47 -19.72 3.44
CA ARG A 9 -11.18 -18.32 3.71
C ARG A 9 -9.72 -18.13 3.99
N LEU A 10 -9.09 -17.26 3.21
CA LEU A 10 -7.69 -16.87 3.35
C LEU A 10 -7.60 -15.45 3.93
N ARG A 11 -6.57 -15.20 4.71
CA ARG A 11 -6.13 -13.86 5.04
C ARG A 11 -4.95 -13.51 4.16
N LEU A 12 -5.12 -12.58 3.24
CA LEU A 12 -4.05 -12.06 2.40
C LEU A 12 -3.53 -10.76 3.00
N ARG A 13 -2.25 -10.73 3.34
CA ARG A 13 -1.54 -9.53 3.80
C ARG A 13 -0.58 -9.13 2.71
N ILE A 14 -0.92 -8.09 1.98
CA ILE A 14 -0.19 -7.65 0.80
C ILE A 14 0.57 -6.38 1.15
N VAL A 15 1.86 -6.36 0.82
CA VAL A 15 2.75 -5.23 1.02
C VAL A 15 3.34 -4.82 -0.32
N ASN A 16 3.22 -3.55 -0.70
CA ASN A 16 3.97 -3.02 -1.82
C ASN A 16 5.37 -2.62 -1.35
N ALA A 17 6.35 -3.46 -1.60
CA ALA A 17 7.75 -3.24 -1.21
C ALA A 17 8.58 -2.51 -2.30
N ALA A 18 7.94 -1.94 -3.32
CA ALA A 18 8.64 -1.17 -4.35
C ALA A 18 9.06 0.21 -3.82
N ASN A 19 10.18 0.73 -4.30
CA ASN A 19 10.67 2.06 -3.90
C ASN A 19 9.77 3.20 -4.39
N ALA A 20 9.18 3.08 -5.61
CA ALA A 20 8.45 4.18 -6.23
C ALA A 20 7.25 3.75 -7.10
N ARG A 21 7.01 2.45 -7.28
CA ARG A 21 5.97 1.97 -8.19
C ARG A 21 4.63 1.76 -7.47
N LEU A 22 3.58 2.35 -8.00
CA LEU A 22 2.21 2.01 -7.66
C LEU A 22 1.85 0.65 -8.27
N PHE A 23 1.18 -0.21 -7.51
CA PHE A 23 0.65 -1.49 -8.00
C PHE A 23 -0.86 -1.45 -8.01
N THR A 24 -1.44 -1.59 -9.19
CA THR A 24 -2.86 -1.91 -9.34
C THR A 24 -3.00 -3.42 -9.32
N LEU A 25 -3.76 -3.92 -8.36
CA LEU A 25 -3.95 -5.34 -8.08
C LEU A 25 -5.40 -5.74 -8.35
N GLY A 26 -5.62 -6.99 -8.69
CA GLY A 26 -6.93 -7.59 -8.87
C GLY A 26 -6.94 -9.06 -8.45
N LEU A 27 -8.11 -9.55 -8.11
CA LEU A 27 -8.36 -10.92 -7.70
C LEU A 27 -9.15 -11.66 -8.79
N GLN A 28 -8.79 -12.90 -9.08
CA GLN A 28 -9.54 -13.78 -9.95
C GLN A 28 -9.81 -15.09 -9.22
N GLY A 29 -11.06 -15.55 -9.21
CA GLY A 29 -11.45 -16.76 -8.49
C GLY A 29 -11.37 -16.64 -6.96
N LEU A 30 -11.17 -15.42 -6.46
CA LEU A 30 -11.20 -15.02 -5.06
C LEU A 30 -12.18 -13.85 -4.92
N ASP A 31 -12.96 -13.84 -3.84
CA ASP A 31 -13.85 -12.73 -3.52
C ASP A 31 -13.87 -12.52 -2.01
N GLY A 32 -13.96 -11.28 -1.55
CA GLY A 32 -13.85 -11.04 -0.13
C GLY A 32 -13.96 -9.59 0.30
N TRP A 33 -13.30 -9.33 1.41
CA TRP A 33 -13.43 -8.08 2.15
C TRP A 33 -12.06 -7.48 2.48
N LEU A 34 -11.98 -6.17 2.34
CA LEU A 34 -10.94 -5.34 2.91
C LEU A 34 -11.18 -5.25 4.42
N MET A 35 -10.14 -5.53 5.20
CA MET A 35 -10.20 -5.56 6.65
C MET A 35 -9.35 -4.46 7.31
N ALA A 36 -8.24 -4.08 6.68
CA ALA A 36 -7.36 -3.03 7.21
C ALA A 36 -6.46 -2.44 6.11
N TYR A 37 -6.11 -1.17 6.25
CA TYR A 37 -5.02 -0.49 5.54
C TYR A 37 -3.92 -0.13 6.52
N ASP A 38 -2.66 -0.37 6.15
CA ASP A 38 -1.44 -0.02 6.93
C ASP A 38 -1.49 -0.47 8.39
N GLY A 39 -2.24 -1.55 8.67
CA GLY A 39 -2.45 -2.07 10.00
C GLY A 39 -3.59 -1.40 10.77
N MET A 40 -4.28 -0.42 10.17
CA MET A 40 -5.46 0.24 10.74
C MET A 40 -6.73 -0.46 10.23
N PRO A 41 -7.50 -1.11 11.12
CA PRO A 41 -8.77 -1.74 10.76
C PRO A 41 -9.76 -0.75 10.18
N VAL A 42 -10.50 -1.18 9.15
CA VAL A 42 -11.69 -0.43 8.69
C VAL A 42 -12.83 -0.60 9.70
N THR A 43 -13.73 0.37 9.74
CA THR A 43 -14.87 0.37 10.69
C THR A 43 -15.77 -0.85 10.49
N SER A 44 -15.97 -1.26 9.24
CA SER A 44 -16.69 -2.48 8.86
C SER A 44 -16.01 -3.11 7.64
N PRO A 45 -16.08 -4.45 7.47
CA PRO A 45 -15.54 -5.09 6.28
C PRO A 45 -16.11 -4.49 5.00
N GLU A 46 -15.26 -4.07 4.09
CA GLU A 46 -15.65 -3.47 2.81
C GLU A 46 -15.43 -4.48 1.68
N PRO A 47 -16.36 -4.67 0.75
CA PRO A 47 -16.13 -5.53 -0.40
C PRO A 47 -14.85 -5.13 -1.15
N VAL A 48 -14.01 -6.11 -1.50
CA VAL A 48 -12.83 -5.85 -2.31
C VAL A 48 -13.30 -5.43 -3.70
N PRO A 49 -12.89 -4.25 -4.21
CA PRO A 49 -13.24 -3.84 -5.56
C PRO A 49 -12.53 -4.71 -6.61
N GLU A 50 -13.01 -4.69 -7.85
CA GLU A 50 -12.41 -5.42 -8.98
C GLU A 50 -10.90 -5.17 -9.09
N THR A 51 -10.49 -3.92 -8.86
CA THR A 51 -9.09 -3.52 -8.76
C THR A 51 -8.87 -2.55 -7.63
N PHE A 52 -7.70 -2.63 -6.99
CA PHE A 52 -7.27 -1.71 -5.94
C PHE A 52 -5.79 -1.36 -6.11
N THR A 53 -5.40 -0.17 -5.68
CA THR A 53 -4.04 0.33 -5.87
C THR A 53 -3.32 0.46 -4.53
N LEU A 54 -2.07 -0.02 -4.48
CA LEU A 54 -1.17 0.16 -3.35
C LEU A 54 0.03 1.00 -3.76
N GLY A 55 0.27 2.08 -3.03
CA GLY A 55 1.49 2.88 -3.12
C GLY A 55 2.69 2.19 -2.45
N PRO A 56 3.91 2.67 -2.71
CA PRO A 56 5.12 2.18 -2.03
C PRO A 56 4.98 2.22 -0.50
N GLY A 57 5.33 1.12 0.16
CA GLY A 57 5.22 0.96 1.62
C GLY A 57 3.82 0.67 2.14
N GLN A 58 2.77 0.88 1.34
CA GLN A 58 1.40 0.58 1.76
C GLN A 58 1.16 -0.93 1.90
N ARG A 59 0.29 -1.24 2.84
CA ARG A 59 -0.14 -2.61 3.16
C ARG A 59 -1.66 -2.69 3.17
N VAL A 60 -2.17 -3.85 2.79
CA VAL A 60 -3.59 -4.15 2.90
C VAL A 60 -3.81 -5.55 3.48
N ASP A 61 -4.79 -5.68 4.36
CA ASP A 61 -5.29 -6.95 4.88
C ASP A 61 -6.63 -7.25 4.23
N LEU A 62 -6.73 -8.39 3.55
CA LEU A 62 -7.95 -8.88 2.93
C LEU A 62 -8.35 -10.22 3.57
N PHE A 63 -9.64 -10.42 3.80
CA PHE A 63 -10.21 -11.74 4.01
C PHE A 63 -10.92 -12.13 2.71
N VAL A 64 -10.41 -13.18 2.03
CA VAL A 64 -10.95 -13.63 0.76
C VAL A 64 -11.39 -15.08 0.83
N ASP A 65 -12.52 -15.38 0.22
CA ASP A 65 -13.01 -16.75 0.04
C ASP A 65 -12.65 -17.23 -1.36
N VAL A 66 -12.20 -18.47 -1.46
CA VAL A 66 -11.95 -19.11 -2.74
C VAL A 66 -13.29 -19.44 -3.39
N ILE A 67 -13.59 -18.81 -4.52
CA ILE A 67 -14.82 -19.00 -5.29
C ILE A 67 -14.59 -19.76 -6.60
N ALA A 68 -13.32 -19.93 -7.00
CA ALA A 68 -12.98 -20.75 -8.16
C ALA A 68 -13.36 -22.22 -7.93
N GLU A 69 -13.73 -22.90 -9.02
CA GLU A 69 -14.15 -24.28 -9.03
C GLU A 69 -12.95 -25.22 -8.81
N ASP A 70 -13.23 -26.47 -8.44
CA ASP A 70 -12.24 -27.53 -8.33
C ASP A 70 -11.48 -27.72 -9.64
N GLY A 71 -10.16 -27.86 -9.56
CA GLY A 71 -9.26 -27.97 -10.71
C GLY A 71 -8.92 -26.64 -11.39
N VAL A 72 -9.50 -25.49 -10.96
CA VAL A 72 -9.20 -24.16 -11.48
C VAL A 72 -8.17 -23.45 -10.59
N GLU A 73 -7.37 -22.56 -11.16
CA GLU A 73 -6.46 -21.71 -10.41
C GLU A 73 -7.12 -20.37 -10.07
N ALA A 74 -7.15 -20.01 -8.78
CA ALA A 74 -7.44 -18.65 -8.38
C ALA A 74 -6.12 -17.83 -8.36
N LEU A 75 -6.20 -16.52 -8.59
CA LEU A 75 -5.04 -15.68 -8.84
C LEU A 75 -5.13 -14.36 -8.07
N LEU A 76 -3.98 -13.89 -7.61
CA LEU A 76 -3.71 -12.47 -7.36
C LEU A 76 -2.87 -11.95 -8.53
N GLY A 77 -3.37 -10.95 -9.23
CA GLY A 77 -2.71 -10.34 -10.39
C GLY A 77 -2.33 -8.88 -10.13
N ARG A 78 -1.30 -8.42 -10.83
CA ARG A 78 -0.95 -7.02 -10.98
C ARG A 78 -1.27 -6.58 -12.39
N ILE A 79 -1.92 -5.46 -12.54
CA ILE A 79 -2.28 -4.85 -13.82
C ILE A 79 -1.31 -3.71 -14.10
N ASP A 80 -0.71 -3.71 -15.29
CA ASP A 80 0.17 -2.65 -15.77
C ASP A 80 -0.28 -2.25 -17.18
N ARG A 81 -0.95 -1.11 -17.28
CA ARG A 81 -1.63 -0.66 -18.51
C ARG A 81 -2.67 -1.71 -18.97
N SER A 82 -2.43 -2.38 -20.10
CA SER A 82 -3.28 -3.44 -20.64
C SER A 82 -2.80 -4.86 -20.36
N LYS A 83 -1.72 -5.03 -19.58
CA LYS A 83 -1.12 -6.34 -19.30
C LYS A 83 -1.34 -6.76 -17.86
N GLY A 84 -1.75 -8.02 -17.68
CA GLY A 84 -1.83 -8.68 -16.38
C GLY A 84 -0.56 -9.49 -16.09
N TYR A 85 -0.11 -9.45 -14.84
CA TYR A 85 1.03 -10.21 -14.34
C TYR A 85 0.64 -10.95 -13.08
N VAL A 86 0.73 -12.28 -13.11
CA VAL A 86 0.38 -13.10 -11.95
C VAL A 86 1.41 -12.89 -10.84
N GLN A 87 0.93 -12.57 -9.64
CA GLN A 87 1.74 -12.40 -8.44
C GLN A 87 1.67 -13.64 -7.54
N ALA A 88 0.47 -14.21 -7.39
CA ALA A 88 0.27 -15.44 -6.65
C ALA A 88 -0.75 -16.34 -7.35
N ILE A 89 -0.53 -17.66 -7.23
CA ILE A 89 -1.38 -18.70 -7.80
C ILE A 89 -1.88 -19.59 -6.67
N PHE A 90 -3.18 -19.83 -6.64
CA PHE A 90 -3.88 -20.66 -5.68
C PHE A 90 -4.58 -21.80 -6.44
N PRO A 91 -3.90 -22.94 -6.68
CA PRO A 91 -4.52 -24.12 -7.26
C PRO A 91 -5.64 -24.63 -6.34
N VAL A 92 -6.85 -24.76 -6.87
CA VAL A 92 -8.00 -25.20 -6.10
C VAL A 92 -8.17 -26.71 -6.23
N SER A 93 -8.24 -27.43 -5.10
CA SER A 93 -8.48 -28.87 -5.07
C SER A 93 -9.45 -29.24 -3.96
N GLY A 94 -10.60 -29.75 -4.34
CA GLY A 94 -11.70 -30.07 -3.44
C GLY A 94 -12.37 -28.85 -2.82
N SER A 95 -13.21 -29.07 -1.82
CA SER A 95 -13.96 -28.03 -1.10
C SER A 95 -13.71 -28.12 0.40
N SER A 96 -13.64 -26.98 1.07
CA SER A 96 -13.53 -26.88 2.53
C SER A 96 -14.90 -26.97 3.22
N SER A 97 -15.95 -26.58 2.52
CA SER A 97 -17.34 -26.57 3.00
C SER A 97 -18.32 -26.54 1.83
N ALA A 98 -19.58 -26.93 2.07
CA ALA A 98 -20.63 -26.87 1.07
C ALA A 98 -20.97 -25.44 0.64
N ASN A 99 -20.91 -24.49 1.58
CA ASN A 99 -21.27 -23.10 1.34
C ASN A 99 -20.13 -22.17 1.74
N ARG A 100 -20.12 -21.00 1.12
CA ARG A 100 -19.28 -19.88 1.46
C ARG A 100 -19.58 -19.39 2.90
N ARG A 101 -18.56 -18.90 3.59
CA ARG A 101 -18.72 -18.29 4.93
C ARG A 101 -19.48 -16.96 4.86
N LEU A 102 -20.10 -16.59 5.96
CA LEU A 102 -20.70 -15.27 6.10
C LEU A 102 -19.65 -14.17 6.08
N VAL A 103 -20.09 -12.92 5.89
CA VAL A 103 -19.25 -11.73 6.00
C VAL A 103 -18.47 -11.79 7.32
N PRO A 104 -17.16 -11.53 7.32
CA PRO A 104 -16.38 -11.53 8.55
C PRO A 104 -16.81 -10.42 9.51
N ALA A 105 -16.61 -10.63 10.80
CA ALA A 105 -16.75 -9.55 11.76
C ALA A 105 -15.61 -8.52 11.56
N PRO A 106 -15.82 -7.25 11.92
CA PRO A 106 -14.76 -6.25 11.95
C PRO A 106 -13.58 -6.71 12.79
N LEU A 107 -12.37 -6.29 12.41
CA LEU A 107 -11.21 -6.50 13.26
C LEU A 107 -11.30 -5.61 14.51
N PRO A 108 -10.71 -6.03 15.65
CA PRO A 108 -10.62 -5.17 16.82
C PRO A 108 -9.94 -3.84 16.46
N PRO A 109 -10.43 -2.70 16.98
CA PRO A 109 -9.81 -1.41 16.72
C PRO A 109 -8.39 -1.38 17.29
N ASN A 110 -7.48 -0.69 16.60
CA ASN A 110 -6.18 -0.37 17.16
C ASN A 110 -6.34 0.64 18.29
N ARG A 111 -5.49 0.52 19.31
CA ARG A 111 -5.28 1.60 20.27
C ARG A 111 -4.46 2.70 19.62
N ALA A 112 -5.07 3.43 18.67
CA ALA A 112 -4.45 4.63 18.13
C ALA A 112 -4.46 5.73 19.19
N PRO A 113 -3.52 6.69 19.16
CA PRO A 113 -3.63 7.91 19.95
C PRO A 113 -5.00 8.56 19.67
N ASP A 114 -5.63 9.03 20.73
CA ASP A 114 -6.87 9.78 20.59
C ASP A 114 -6.55 11.11 19.88
N MET A 115 -7.08 11.28 18.67
CA MET A 115 -6.89 12.48 17.86
C MET A 115 -8.12 13.39 17.97
N THR A 116 -8.74 13.46 19.12
CA THR A 116 -9.96 14.25 19.33
C THR A 116 -9.74 15.75 19.25
N ASP A 117 -8.50 16.22 19.38
CA ASP A 117 -8.16 17.63 19.53
C ASP A 117 -7.46 18.21 18.28
N LEU A 118 -7.92 17.81 17.08
CA LEU A 118 -7.35 18.30 15.81
C LEU A 118 -7.50 19.81 15.62
N ALA A 119 -8.49 20.45 16.28
CA ALA A 119 -8.69 21.88 16.20
C ALA A 119 -7.55 22.66 16.86
N GLU A 120 -6.93 22.12 17.89
CA GLU A 120 -5.81 22.70 18.63
C GLU A 120 -4.44 22.22 18.11
N ALA A 121 -4.43 21.33 17.10
CA ALA A 121 -3.20 20.79 16.55
C ALA A 121 -2.38 21.87 15.84
N ALA A 122 -1.07 21.90 16.11
CA ALA A 122 -0.15 22.78 15.40
C ALA A 122 -0.08 22.38 13.92
N THR A 123 -0.26 23.37 13.05
CA THR A 123 -0.10 23.16 11.60
C THR A 123 1.34 23.49 11.21
N LEU A 124 2.05 22.49 10.68
CA LEU A 124 3.39 22.65 10.12
C LEU A 124 3.31 22.59 8.59
N ARG A 125 3.91 23.56 7.93
CA ARG A 125 4.06 23.56 6.48
C ARG A 125 5.41 22.94 6.11
N LEU A 126 5.39 21.85 5.39
CA LEU A 126 6.57 21.24 4.80
C LEU A 126 6.58 21.53 3.29
N GLU A 127 7.54 22.33 2.85
CA GLU A 127 7.77 22.61 1.44
C GLU A 127 8.82 21.65 0.89
N MET A 128 8.45 20.90 -0.15
CA MET A 128 9.36 20.00 -0.84
C MET A 128 9.66 20.52 -2.24
N SER A 129 10.93 20.71 -2.56
CA SER A 129 11.40 21.15 -3.87
C SER A 129 12.50 20.23 -4.40
N GLY A 130 12.66 20.16 -5.73
CA GLY A 130 13.66 19.29 -6.37
C GLY A 130 13.05 18.19 -7.24
N GLY A 131 13.82 17.10 -7.44
CA GLY A 131 13.48 16.00 -8.34
C GLY A 131 13.73 16.32 -9.82
N ALA A 132 13.49 15.32 -10.68
CA ALA A 132 13.80 15.40 -12.12
C ALA A 132 13.05 16.52 -12.88
N MET A 133 11.88 16.92 -12.37
CA MET A 133 11.07 18.00 -12.94
C MET A 133 10.81 19.12 -11.93
N GLY A 134 11.58 19.13 -10.87
CA GLY A 134 11.39 20.08 -9.78
C GLY A 134 11.94 21.46 -10.05
N SER A 135 11.52 22.43 -9.23
CA SER A 135 11.84 23.85 -9.36
C SER A 135 12.95 24.31 -8.41
N MET A 136 13.68 23.40 -7.76
CA MET A 136 14.77 23.76 -6.88
C MET A 136 15.85 24.54 -7.65
N ARG A 137 16.12 25.77 -7.26
CA ARG A 137 17.18 26.61 -7.83
C ARG A 137 18.44 26.60 -6.96
N GLU A 138 18.22 26.62 -5.65
CA GLU A 138 19.24 26.57 -4.62
C GLU A 138 18.66 25.96 -3.34
N ALA A 139 19.51 25.45 -2.47
CA ALA A 139 19.16 25.02 -1.12
C ALA A 139 20.37 25.08 -0.20
N ILE A 140 20.14 25.00 1.10
CA ILE A 140 21.19 24.98 2.11
C ILE A 140 21.72 23.55 2.28
N TRP A 141 23.01 23.37 2.12
CA TRP A 141 23.73 22.14 2.37
C TRP A 141 24.94 22.40 3.26
N ASN A 142 25.00 21.69 4.37
CA ASN A 142 26.06 21.86 5.38
C ASN A 142 26.23 23.34 5.82
N GLY A 143 25.12 24.05 6.00
CA GLY A 143 25.09 25.42 6.45
C GLY A 143 25.34 26.50 5.37
N TYR A 144 25.55 26.12 4.11
CA TYR A 144 25.84 27.04 3.01
C TYR A 144 24.80 26.90 1.88
N SER A 145 24.38 28.04 1.31
CA SER A 145 23.54 28.03 0.11
C SER A 145 24.36 27.50 -1.08
N ARG A 146 23.77 26.57 -1.82
CA ARG A 146 24.35 25.89 -3.00
C ARG A 146 23.34 25.90 -4.14
N LYS A 147 23.81 26.08 -5.36
CA LYS A 147 22.97 26.01 -6.55
C LYS A 147 22.54 24.56 -6.84
N ALA A 148 21.37 24.40 -7.45
CA ALA A 148 20.81 23.07 -7.76
C ALA A 148 21.77 22.15 -8.53
N GLY A 149 22.54 22.67 -9.50
CA GLY A 149 23.52 21.88 -10.25
C GLY A 149 24.59 21.26 -9.34
N GLU A 150 25.19 22.05 -8.44
CA GLU A 150 26.19 21.55 -7.47
C GLU A 150 25.58 20.53 -6.51
N LEU A 151 24.34 20.75 -6.07
CA LEU A 151 23.62 19.83 -5.19
C LEU A 151 23.38 18.49 -5.88
N MET A 152 22.93 18.50 -7.13
CA MET A 152 22.65 17.29 -7.91
C MET A 152 23.92 16.49 -8.22
N GLU A 153 25.04 17.14 -8.50
CA GLU A 153 26.37 16.48 -8.67
C GLU A 153 26.79 15.74 -7.39
N ASN A 154 26.34 16.22 -6.24
CA ASN A 154 26.59 15.60 -4.93
C ASN A 154 25.42 14.69 -4.46
N GLY A 155 24.51 14.28 -5.35
CA GLY A 155 23.44 13.36 -5.05
C GLY A 155 22.28 13.97 -4.24
N GLN A 156 22.24 15.30 -4.12
CA GLN A 156 21.20 16.01 -3.38
C GLN A 156 20.09 16.46 -4.34
N PHE A 157 19.04 15.66 -4.48
CA PHE A 157 17.98 15.89 -5.45
C PHE A 157 16.73 16.54 -4.88
N TRP A 158 16.56 16.53 -3.55
CA TRP A 158 15.38 17.01 -2.85
C TRP A 158 15.74 17.92 -1.71
N ALA A 159 15.05 19.05 -1.60
CA ALA A 159 15.13 19.94 -0.46
C ALA A 159 13.78 19.99 0.27
N PHE A 160 13.83 19.99 1.60
CA PHE A 160 12.70 20.19 2.49
C PHE A 160 12.89 21.49 3.25
N ASN A 161 11.95 22.41 3.15
CA ASN A 161 12.05 23.77 3.69
C ASN A 161 13.38 24.48 3.30
N GLY A 162 13.85 24.22 2.06
CA GLY A 162 15.10 24.78 1.56
C GLY A 162 16.38 24.12 2.07
N LEU A 163 16.30 23.01 2.81
CA LEU A 163 17.44 22.25 3.33
C LEU A 163 17.60 20.94 2.59
N VAL A 164 18.84 20.53 2.30
CA VAL A 164 19.20 19.23 1.72
C VAL A 164 20.16 18.46 2.61
N GLY A 165 20.19 17.14 2.44
CA GLY A 165 21.01 16.23 3.25
C GLY A 165 20.33 15.85 4.55
N MET A 166 21.08 15.12 5.40
CA MET A 166 20.62 14.79 6.75
C MET A 166 20.94 15.97 7.68
N THR A 167 19.93 16.50 8.34
CA THR A 167 20.11 17.54 9.36
C THR A 167 20.24 16.86 10.74
N GLU A 168 21.14 17.36 11.58
CA GLU A 168 21.25 16.89 12.99
C GLU A 168 20.04 17.32 13.82
N THR A 169 19.39 18.41 13.40
CA THR A 169 18.19 18.93 14.05
C THR A 169 16.97 18.58 13.20
N PRO A 170 15.91 17.99 13.75
CA PRO A 170 14.66 17.77 13.03
C PRO A 170 14.09 19.07 12.46
N LEU A 171 13.42 18.96 11.31
CA LEU A 171 12.72 20.08 10.66
C LEU A 171 11.50 20.53 11.47
#